data_9d26d5493d6f132dc6d57db758377e68
#
_entry.id   9d26d5493d6f132dc6d57db758377e68
#
_cell.length_a   1.000
_cell.length_b   1.000
_cell.length_c   1.000
_cell.angle_alpha   90.00
_cell.angle_beta   90.00
_cell.angle_gamma   90.00
#
_symmetry.space_group_name_H-M   'P 1'
#
loop_
_entity.id
_entity.type
_entity.pdbx_description
1 polymer ?
#
loop_
_entity_poly.entity_id
_entity_poly.type
_entity_poly.pdbx_seq_one_letter_code
_entity_poly.pdbx_strand_id
1 'polypeptide(L)'
;MANREFRERLRRRAKSAGLILDANLIEKLEIYYQLLTKWNAKINLTAFRLVPEGEEGAIDRLLIEPVVAARYVSENARTLLDAGSGGGSPAIPLILAVPNLSARMVEVKTRKAVFLREAIRELNLKDTAVENARFEELLSRSELHEALDLVSIRAVRVETRTLLTLQAFMRPGGKLLLFRGSSKSDLEDSPPPPLSWMATYPLVDSLHSKLVVLSKTRV
;
A
#
# COMPACT_ATOMS: atom_id res chain seq x y z
N MET A 1 13.37 25.20 6.72
CA MET A 1 14.48 24.23 6.95
C MET A 1 13.98 22.79 6.93
N ALA A 2 13.02 22.38 7.73
CA ALA A 2 12.54 21.00 7.81
C ALA A 2 12.12 20.36 6.47
N ASN A 3 11.40 21.09 5.61
CA ASN A 3 10.97 20.60 4.31
C ASN A 3 12.13 20.28 3.35
N ARG A 4 13.19 21.11 3.38
CA ARG A 4 14.39 20.86 2.57
C ARG A 4 15.11 19.59 3.06
N GLU A 5 15.29 19.47 4.36
CA GLU A 5 15.93 18.32 4.98
C GLU A 5 15.15 17.01 4.69
N PHE A 6 13.82 17.04 4.81
CA PHE A 6 12.97 15.90 4.45
C PHE A 6 13.19 15.47 2.99
N ARG A 7 13.11 16.42 2.03
CA ARG A 7 13.29 16.13 0.59
C ARG A 7 14.68 15.56 0.29
N GLU A 8 15.73 16.09 0.92
CA GLU A 8 17.10 15.57 0.77
C GLU A 8 17.20 14.14 1.31
N ARG A 9 16.61 13.88 2.48
CA ARG A 9 16.56 12.55 3.10
C ARG A 9 15.76 11.57 2.25
N LEU A 10 14.58 11.97 1.77
CA LEU A 10 13.74 11.16 0.89
C LEU A 10 14.50 10.76 -0.40
N ARG A 11 15.18 11.71 -1.05
CA ARG A 11 16.00 11.43 -2.25
C ARG A 11 17.13 10.45 -1.95
N ARG A 12 17.81 10.63 -0.83
CA ARG A 12 18.90 9.73 -0.41
C ARG A 12 18.39 8.32 -0.20
N ARG A 13 17.27 8.15 0.53
CA ARG A 13 16.65 6.83 0.77
C ARG A 13 16.15 6.20 -0.52
N ALA A 14 15.51 6.97 -1.40
CA ALA A 14 15.09 6.52 -2.72
C ALA A 14 16.28 6.00 -3.54
N LYS A 15 17.38 6.77 -3.61
CA LYS A 15 18.60 6.37 -4.32
C LYS A 15 19.19 5.07 -3.77
N SER A 16 19.21 4.89 -2.44
CA SER A 16 19.66 3.64 -1.81
C SER A 16 18.80 2.44 -2.18
N ALA A 17 17.52 2.65 -2.48
CA ALA A 17 16.60 1.62 -2.97
C ALA A 17 16.57 1.53 -4.52
N GLY A 18 17.51 2.17 -5.22
CA GLY A 18 17.61 2.17 -6.67
C GLY A 18 16.48 2.93 -7.37
N LEU A 19 15.87 3.93 -6.70
CA LEU A 19 14.81 4.77 -7.26
C LEU A 19 15.32 6.15 -7.62
N ILE A 20 14.76 6.70 -8.72
CA ILE A 20 14.86 8.11 -9.07
C ILE A 20 13.44 8.67 -8.98
N LEU A 21 13.20 9.59 -8.05
CA LEU A 21 11.91 10.23 -7.87
C LEU A 21 11.89 11.55 -8.62
N ASP A 22 10.84 11.79 -9.39
CA ASP A 22 10.60 13.10 -10.00
C ASP A 22 10.14 14.14 -8.95
N ALA A 23 10.14 15.41 -9.35
CA ALA A 23 9.81 16.52 -8.46
C ALA A 23 8.36 16.47 -7.94
N ASN A 24 7.42 16.05 -8.78
CA ASN A 24 6.00 15.96 -8.43
C ASN A 24 5.76 14.83 -7.41
N LEU A 25 6.36 13.66 -7.62
CA LEU A 25 6.24 12.55 -6.67
C LEU A 25 6.87 12.91 -5.32
N ILE A 26 8.03 13.57 -5.30
CA ILE A 26 8.66 14.05 -4.07
C ILE A 26 7.73 15.01 -3.31
N GLU A 27 7.13 15.98 -4.01
CA GLU A 27 6.20 16.94 -3.41
C GLU A 27 4.98 16.25 -2.81
N LYS A 28 4.36 15.34 -3.54
CA LYS A 28 3.19 14.60 -3.05
C LYS A 28 3.50 13.68 -1.87
N LEU A 29 4.65 12.99 -1.90
CA LEU A 29 5.11 12.17 -0.77
C LEU A 29 5.41 13.02 0.47
N GLU A 30 5.93 14.24 0.30
CA GLU A 30 6.14 15.19 1.39
C GLU A 30 4.79 15.64 1.99
N ILE A 31 3.83 16.06 1.16
CA ILE A 31 2.48 16.44 1.62
C ILE A 31 1.85 15.31 2.41
N TYR A 32 1.90 14.09 1.88
CA TYR A 32 1.39 12.91 2.58
C TYR A 32 2.09 12.67 3.93
N TYR A 33 3.42 12.73 3.98
CA TYR A 33 4.18 12.52 5.20
C TYR A 33 3.88 13.58 6.27
N GLN A 34 3.78 14.84 5.88
CA GLN A 34 3.43 15.94 6.80
C GLN A 34 2.02 15.76 7.36
N LEU A 35 1.06 15.40 6.52
CA LEU A 35 -0.31 15.13 6.94
C LEU A 35 -0.34 13.94 7.92
N LEU A 36 0.37 12.86 7.59
CA LEU A 36 0.50 11.68 8.45
C LEU A 36 1.11 12.04 9.80
N THR A 37 2.18 12.87 9.82
CA THR A 37 2.82 13.34 11.05
C THR A 37 1.85 14.11 11.93
N LYS A 38 1.12 15.07 11.34
CA LYS A 38 0.11 15.89 12.03
C LYS A 38 -1.00 15.04 12.66
N TRP A 39 -1.49 14.03 11.93
CA TRP A 39 -2.57 13.18 12.41
C TRP A 39 -2.10 12.10 13.37
N ASN A 40 -0.90 11.56 13.18
CA ASN A 40 -0.34 10.52 14.06
C ASN A 40 -0.20 10.99 15.51
N ALA A 41 0.05 12.27 15.72
CA ALA A 41 0.05 12.88 17.05
C ALA A 41 -1.32 12.82 17.76
N LYS A 42 -2.42 12.59 17.02
CA LYS A 42 -3.80 12.62 17.54
C LYS A 42 -4.46 11.23 17.60
N ILE A 43 -4.20 10.36 16.63
CA ILE A 43 -4.99 9.13 16.45
C ILE A 43 -4.18 7.86 16.21
N ASN A 44 -2.89 7.88 16.36
CA ASN A 44 -2.03 6.70 16.29
C ASN A 44 -2.18 5.91 14.96
N LEU A 45 -1.80 6.55 13.86
CA LEU A 45 -1.89 5.97 12.51
C LEU A 45 -0.81 4.91 12.27
N THR A 46 0.38 5.13 12.83
CA THR A 46 1.54 4.25 12.73
C THR A 46 2.32 4.22 14.04
N ALA A 47 3.00 3.10 14.30
CA ALA A 47 3.91 2.97 15.43
C ALA A 47 5.27 3.67 15.21
N PHE A 48 5.58 4.11 13.99
CA PHE A 48 6.80 4.86 13.72
C PHE A 48 6.76 6.24 14.37
N ARG A 49 7.91 6.66 14.90
CA ARG A 49 8.12 8.04 15.31
C ARG A 49 8.16 8.91 14.05
N LEU A 50 7.23 9.84 13.96
CA LEU A 50 7.18 10.78 12.86
C LEU A 50 7.68 12.14 13.32
N VAL A 51 8.71 12.64 12.65
CA VAL A 51 9.28 13.98 12.86
C VAL A 51 9.26 14.73 11.52
N PRO A 52 9.17 16.08 11.53
CA PRO A 52 9.04 16.85 10.29
C PRO A 52 10.15 16.63 9.27
N GLU A 53 11.37 16.39 9.76
CA GLU A 53 12.55 16.12 8.94
C GLU A 53 12.55 14.73 8.31
N GLY A 54 11.67 13.85 8.79
CA GLY A 54 11.57 12.44 8.38
C GLY A 54 12.60 11.55 9.09
N GLU A 55 12.15 10.52 9.79
CA GLU A 55 12.99 9.44 10.27
C GLU A 55 13.21 8.41 9.15
N GLU A 56 14.45 7.92 8.99
CA GLU A 56 14.80 7.04 7.86
C GLU A 56 13.95 5.77 7.81
N GLY A 57 13.75 5.09 8.94
CA GLY A 57 12.92 3.90 9.00
C GLY A 57 11.45 4.16 8.66
N ALA A 58 10.92 5.32 9.04
CA ALA A 58 9.57 5.74 8.69
C ALA A 58 9.46 6.07 7.19
N ILE A 59 10.44 6.80 6.63
CA ILE A 59 10.51 7.09 5.19
C ILE A 59 10.57 5.78 4.40
N ASP A 60 11.47 4.88 4.78
CA ASP A 60 11.64 3.60 4.10
C ASP A 60 10.34 2.79 4.10
N ARG A 61 9.74 2.61 5.26
CA ARG A 61 8.56 1.75 5.41
C ARG A 61 7.31 2.35 4.82
N LEU A 62 7.10 3.65 5.01
CA LEU A 62 5.83 4.29 4.67
C LEU A 62 5.81 4.86 3.26
N LEU A 63 6.98 5.20 2.70
CA LEU A 63 7.08 5.87 1.40
C LEU A 63 7.86 5.06 0.38
N ILE A 64 9.11 4.70 0.68
CA ILE A 64 10.01 4.07 -0.31
C ILE A 64 9.57 2.66 -0.66
N GLU A 65 9.25 1.84 0.34
CA GLU A 65 8.83 0.45 0.12
C GLU A 65 7.64 0.32 -0.85
N PRO A 66 6.54 1.09 -0.74
CA PRO A 66 5.46 1.03 -1.72
C PRO A 66 5.87 1.57 -3.10
N VAL A 67 6.73 2.59 -3.18
CA VAL A 67 7.21 3.12 -4.45
C VAL A 67 8.14 2.10 -5.15
N VAL A 68 8.96 1.35 -4.40
CA VAL A 68 9.70 0.21 -4.98
C VAL A 68 8.74 -0.84 -5.51
N ALA A 69 7.68 -1.17 -4.74
CA ALA A 69 6.68 -2.16 -5.15
C ALA A 69 5.93 -1.76 -6.44
N ALA A 70 5.79 -0.46 -6.72
CA ALA A 70 5.18 0.03 -7.96
C ALA A 70 5.84 -0.52 -9.23
N ARG A 71 7.14 -0.84 -9.19
CA ARG A 71 7.88 -1.44 -10.32
C ARG A 71 7.34 -2.82 -10.75
N TYR A 72 6.65 -3.50 -9.84
CA TYR A 72 6.12 -4.85 -10.05
C TYR A 72 4.62 -4.84 -10.34
N VAL A 73 4.02 -3.65 -10.40
CA VAL A 73 2.64 -3.44 -10.85
C VAL A 73 2.62 -3.43 -12.37
N SER A 74 1.67 -4.14 -12.97
CA SER A 74 1.50 -4.12 -14.41
C SER A 74 1.10 -2.73 -14.90
N GLU A 75 1.67 -2.28 -16.02
CA GLU A 75 1.29 -1.03 -16.69
C GLU A 75 -0.20 -0.97 -17.09
N ASN A 76 -0.83 -2.14 -17.24
CA ASN A 76 -2.25 -2.27 -17.57
C ASN A 76 -3.16 -2.32 -16.33
N ALA A 77 -2.60 -2.30 -15.11
CA ALA A 77 -3.42 -2.26 -13.91
C ALA A 77 -4.13 -0.91 -13.77
N ARG A 78 -5.42 -0.93 -13.45
CA ARG A 78 -6.26 0.28 -13.30
C ARG A 78 -6.96 0.34 -11.96
N THR A 79 -7.15 -0.79 -11.31
CA THR A 79 -7.96 -0.88 -10.09
C THR A 79 -7.21 -1.56 -8.95
N LEU A 80 -7.25 -0.94 -7.76
CA LEU A 80 -6.64 -1.43 -6.54
C LEU A 80 -7.65 -1.44 -5.39
N LEU A 81 -7.69 -2.50 -4.62
CA LEU A 81 -8.27 -2.50 -3.28
C LEU A 81 -7.16 -2.71 -2.25
N ASP A 82 -7.06 -1.82 -1.27
CA ASP A 82 -6.12 -1.96 -0.16
C ASP A 82 -6.86 -2.35 1.12
N ALA A 83 -6.58 -3.54 1.63
CA ALA A 83 -7.25 -4.12 2.77
C ALA A 83 -6.58 -3.72 4.09
N GLY A 84 -7.30 -2.94 4.92
CA GLY A 84 -6.78 -2.44 6.19
C GLY A 84 -5.81 -1.28 6.01
N SER A 85 -6.20 -0.26 5.28
CA SER A 85 -5.33 0.82 4.81
C SER A 85 -4.67 1.66 5.91
N GLY A 86 -5.22 1.68 7.12
CA GLY A 86 -4.59 2.30 8.29
C GLY A 86 -4.22 3.77 8.08
N GLY A 87 -2.93 4.05 8.08
CA GLY A 87 -2.36 5.36 7.77
C GLY A 87 -2.15 5.62 6.28
N GLY A 88 -2.70 4.79 5.38
CA GLY A 88 -2.65 5.00 3.93
C GLY A 88 -1.43 4.39 3.23
N SER A 89 -0.47 3.85 3.94
CA SER A 89 0.63 3.10 3.33
C SER A 89 0.37 1.58 3.45
N PRO A 90 0.42 0.81 2.35
CA PRO A 90 1.11 1.09 1.09
C PRO A 90 0.28 1.85 0.04
N ALA A 91 -1.03 1.95 0.16
CA ALA A 91 -1.93 2.40 -0.92
C ALA A 91 -1.57 3.78 -1.48
N ILE A 92 -1.46 4.82 -0.65
CA ILE A 92 -1.25 6.19 -1.11
C ILE A 92 0.07 6.34 -1.91
N PRO A 93 1.24 5.92 -1.39
CA PRO A 93 2.47 6.02 -2.18
C PRO A 93 2.45 5.16 -3.45
N LEU A 94 1.76 4.02 -3.43
CA LEU A 94 1.59 3.17 -4.61
C LEU A 94 0.76 3.88 -5.69
N ILE A 95 -0.38 4.49 -5.33
CA ILE A 95 -1.23 5.28 -6.22
C ILE A 95 -0.45 6.46 -6.81
N LEU A 96 0.35 7.14 -5.99
CA LEU A 96 1.17 8.26 -6.45
C LEU A 96 2.25 7.84 -7.46
N ALA A 97 2.75 6.61 -7.35
CA ALA A 97 3.82 6.08 -8.21
C ALA A 97 3.30 5.35 -9.45
N VAL A 98 2.04 4.91 -9.47
CA VAL A 98 1.44 4.18 -10.60
C VAL A 98 0.42 5.07 -11.31
N PRO A 99 0.69 5.55 -12.52
CA PRO A 99 -0.25 6.40 -13.25
C PRO A 99 -1.60 5.71 -13.51
N ASN A 100 -2.68 6.47 -13.39
CA ASN A 100 -4.05 6.03 -13.69
C ASN A 100 -4.56 4.85 -12.86
N LEU A 101 -3.98 4.62 -11.69
CA LEU A 101 -4.46 3.62 -10.75
C LEU A 101 -5.58 4.21 -9.89
N SER A 102 -6.80 3.75 -10.08
CA SER A 102 -7.91 4.04 -9.17
C SER A 102 -7.82 3.13 -7.94
N ALA A 103 -8.24 3.61 -6.77
CA ALA A 103 -8.10 2.82 -5.56
C ALA A 103 -9.32 2.91 -4.64
N ARG A 104 -9.54 1.80 -3.95
CA ARG A 104 -10.49 1.67 -2.86
C ARG A 104 -9.73 1.26 -1.60
N MET A 105 -9.60 2.20 -0.66
CA MET A 105 -8.94 1.98 0.62
C MET A 105 -9.98 1.54 1.66
N VAL A 106 -9.77 0.37 2.28
CA VAL A 106 -10.72 -0.20 3.25
C VAL A 106 -10.15 -0.08 4.66
N GLU A 107 -10.86 0.61 5.55
CA GLU A 107 -10.41 0.84 6.92
C GLU A 107 -11.61 0.83 7.90
N VAL A 108 -11.54 -0.06 8.89
CA VAL A 108 -12.63 -0.24 9.87
C VAL A 108 -12.72 0.88 10.89
N LYS A 109 -11.59 1.49 11.25
CA LYS A 109 -11.54 2.55 12.27
C LYS A 109 -11.95 3.89 11.67
N THR A 110 -13.12 4.41 12.06
CA THR A 110 -13.70 5.65 11.54
C THR A 110 -12.72 6.83 11.55
N ARG A 111 -11.95 7.03 12.64
CA ARG A 111 -10.97 8.13 12.71
C ARG A 111 -9.88 7.99 11.65
N LYS A 112 -9.43 6.76 11.36
CA LYS A 112 -8.45 6.50 10.28
C LYS A 112 -9.08 6.70 8.90
N ALA A 113 -10.33 6.30 8.71
CA ALA A 113 -11.05 6.54 7.46
C ALA A 113 -11.24 8.05 7.19
N VAL A 114 -11.46 8.87 8.22
CA VAL A 114 -11.50 10.34 8.09
C VAL A 114 -10.14 10.87 7.63
N PHE A 115 -9.05 10.42 8.25
CA PHE A 115 -7.70 10.77 7.82
C PHE A 115 -7.45 10.42 6.35
N LEU A 116 -7.82 9.23 5.92
CA LEU A 116 -7.64 8.79 4.53
C LEU A 116 -8.40 9.68 3.55
N ARG A 117 -9.64 10.09 3.88
CA ARG A 117 -10.42 11.04 3.06
C ARG A 117 -9.76 12.42 2.98
N GLU A 118 -9.19 12.91 4.08
CA GLU A 118 -8.41 14.15 4.07
C GLU A 118 -7.16 14.01 3.18
N ALA A 119 -6.45 12.89 3.28
CA ALA A 119 -5.27 12.62 2.44
C ALA A 119 -5.61 12.58 0.93
N ILE A 120 -6.73 11.95 0.55
CA ILE A 120 -7.25 11.96 -0.83
C ILE A 120 -7.46 13.38 -1.32
N ARG A 121 -8.10 14.22 -0.51
CA ARG A 121 -8.39 15.62 -0.86
C ARG A 121 -7.12 16.45 -1.01
N GLU A 122 -6.23 16.41 -0.03
CA GLU A 122 -4.98 17.17 -0.01
C GLU A 122 -4.03 16.80 -1.17
N LEU A 123 -4.00 15.51 -1.53
CA LEU A 123 -3.18 14.99 -2.62
C LEU A 123 -3.86 15.04 -3.99
N ASN A 124 -5.14 15.47 -4.03
CA ASN A 124 -5.98 15.48 -5.23
C ASN A 124 -5.95 14.10 -5.95
N LEU A 125 -6.16 13.01 -5.19
CA LEU A 125 -6.20 11.67 -5.73
C LEU A 125 -7.56 11.42 -6.40
N LYS A 126 -7.56 11.49 -7.72
CA LYS A 126 -8.76 11.18 -8.52
C LYS A 126 -9.07 9.70 -8.44
N ASP A 127 -10.34 9.35 -8.59
CA ASP A 127 -10.82 7.97 -8.64
C ASP A 127 -10.37 7.10 -7.45
N THR A 128 -10.19 7.74 -6.28
CA THR A 128 -9.82 7.08 -5.03
C THR A 128 -10.93 7.26 -4.00
N ALA A 129 -11.37 6.15 -3.39
CA ALA A 129 -12.44 6.13 -2.39
C ALA A 129 -11.99 5.46 -1.09
N VAL A 130 -12.67 5.79 0.02
CA VAL A 130 -12.48 5.17 1.33
C VAL A 130 -13.75 4.48 1.78
N GLU A 131 -13.67 3.18 2.01
CA GLU A 131 -14.70 2.35 2.62
C GLU A 131 -14.46 2.24 4.12
N ASN A 132 -15.36 2.79 4.92
CA ASN A 132 -15.27 2.64 6.38
C ASN A 132 -16.03 1.37 6.81
N ALA A 133 -15.43 0.22 6.53
CA ALA A 133 -16.00 -1.12 6.72
C ALA A 133 -14.90 -2.15 6.98
N ARG A 134 -15.27 -3.36 7.31
CA ARG A 134 -14.39 -4.52 7.19
C ARG A 134 -14.35 -4.94 5.73
N PHE A 135 -13.20 -5.39 5.21
CA PHE A 135 -13.14 -5.83 3.82
C PHE A 135 -14.01 -7.06 3.54
N GLU A 136 -14.28 -7.88 4.55
CA GLU A 136 -15.22 -9.01 4.45
C GLU A 136 -16.67 -8.55 4.16
N GLU A 137 -17.06 -7.38 4.66
CA GLU A 137 -18.40 -6.82 4.41
C GLU A 137 -18.60 -6.42 2.96
N LEU A 138 -17.50 -6.12 2.24
CA LEU A 138 -17.55 -5.80 0.81
C LEU A 138 -17.90 -7.01 -0.07
N LEU A 139 -17.86 -8.24 0.44
CA LEU A 139 -18.33 -9.43 -0.27
C LEU A 139 -19.82 -9.38 -0.59
N SER A 140 -20.61 -8.54 0.09
CA SER A 140 -22.01 -8.31 -0.25
C SER A 140 -22.22 -7.47 -1.53
N ARG A 141 -21.14 -6.85 -2.04
CA ARG A 141 -21.17 -5.97 -3.21
C ARG A 141 -20.77 -6.74 -4.47
N SER A 142 -21.74 -7.17 -5.24
CA SER A 142 -21.52 -7.98 -6.44
C SER A 142 -20.63 -7.30 -7.49
N GLU A 143 -20.67 -5.96 -7.57
CA GLU A 143 -19.85 -5.17 -8.49
C GLU A 143 -18.34 -5.20 -8.17
N LEU A 144 -17.96 -5.68 -7.00
CA LEU A 144 -16.55 -5.86 -6.62
C LEU A 144 -16.04 -7.29 -6.84
N HIS A 145 -16.93 -8.24 -7.14
CA HIS A 145 -16.53 -9.61 -7.35
C HIS A 145 -15.79 -9.75 -8.69
N GLU A 146 -14.59 -10.33 -8.61
CA GLU A 146 -13.72 -10.57 -9.77
C GLU A 146 -13.50 -9.35 -10.67
N ALA A 147 -13.52 -8.15 -10.07
CA ALA A 147 -13.48 -6.88 -10.79
C ALA A 147 -12.11 -6.19 -10.74
N LEU A 148 -11.24 -6.55 -9.78
CA LEU A 148 -10.05 -5.77 -9.48
C LEU A 148 -8.78 -6.39 -10.06
N ASP A 149 -7.91 -5.51 -10.58
CA ASP A 149 -6.57 -5.88 -11.07
C ASP A 149 -5.63 -6.24 -9.93
N LEU A 150 -5.71 -5.44 -8.85
CA LEU A 150 -4.81 -5.52 -7.70
C LEU A 150 -5.60 -5.53 -6.39
N VAL A 151 -5.09 -6.32 -5.45
CA VAL A 151 -5.44 -6.21 -4.04
C VAL A 151 -4.12 -6.09 -3.26
N SER A 152 -4.03 -5.19 -2.29
CA SER A 152 -2.87 -5.05 -1.40
C SER A 152 -3.24 -5.27 0.05
N ILE A 153 -2.26 -5.79 0.82
CA ILE A 153 -2.37 -5.93 2.26
C ILE A 153 -0.98 -5.85 2.92
N ARG A 154 -0.90 -5.15 4.05
CA ARG A 154 0.34 -5.02 4.83
C ARG A 154 0.11 -5.33 6.32
N ALA A 155 1.16 -5.84 6.96
CA ALA A 155 1.32 -5.94 8.42
C ALA A 155 0.26 -6.74 9.17
N VAL A 156 -0.52 -7.55 8.49
CA VAL A 156 -1.49 -8.44 9.10
C VAL A 156 -0.97 -9.86 9.03
N ARG A 157 -1.20 -10.64 10.08
CA ARG A 157 -1.06 -12.09 9.96
C ARG A 157 -2.10 -12.55 8.93
N VAL A 158 -1.61 -12.94 7.76
CA VAL A 158 -2.47 -13.36 6.65
C VAL A 158 -2.79 -14.83 6.86
N GLU A 159 -4.03 -15.12 7.19
CA GLU A 159 -4.56 -16.47 7.31
C GLU A 159 -5.18 -16.93 5.99
N THR A 160 -5.33 -18.23 5.79
CA THR A 160 -5.99 -18.81 4.61
C THR A 160 -7.35 -18.16 4.34
N ARG A 161 -8.17 -17.94 5.39
CA ARG A 161 -9.47 -17.28 5.25
C ARG A 161 -9.35 -15.87 4.67
N THR A 162 -8.35 -15.10 5.10
CA THR A 162 -8.09 -13.76 4.56
C THR A 162 -7.76 -13.83 3.06
N LEU A 163 -6.88 -14.75 2.65
CA LEU A 163 -6.54 -14.95 1.24
C LEU A 163 -7.76 -15.31 0.39
N LEU A 164 -8.60 -16.23 0.90
CA LEU A 164 -9.84 -16.64 0.22
C LEU A 164 -10.85 -15.50 0.11
N THR A 165 -10.92 -14.61 1.10
CA THR A 165 -11.76 -13.39 1.00
C THR A 165 -11.21 -12.43 -0.04
N LEU A 166 -9.91 -12.13 0.03
CA LEU A 166 -9.30 -11.13 -0.86
C LEU A 166 -9.30 -11.55 -2.33
N GLN A 167 -9.12 -12.85 -2.62
CA GLN A 167 -9.16 -13.36 -4.00
C GLN A 167 -10.54 -13.19 -4.65
N ALA A 168 -11.62 -13.12 -3.87
CA ALA A 168 -12.97 -12.93 -4.43
C ALA A 168 -13.14 -11.59 -5.15
N PHE A 169 -12.37 -10.57 -4.76
CA PHE A 169 -12.36 -9.27 -5.42
C PHE A 169 -11.51 -9.24 -6.69
N MET A 170 -10.53 -10.15 -6.80
CA MET A 170 -9.57 -10.17 -7.91
C MET A 170 -10.18 -10.80 -9.15
N ARG A 171 -10.04 -10.14 -10.30
CA ARG A 171 -10.37 -10.76 -11.58
C ARG A 171 -9.42 -11.93 -11.89
N PRO A 172 -9.79 -12.87 -12.77
CA PRO A 172 -8.85 -13.87 -13.27
C PRO A 172 -7.58 -13.20 -13.85
N GLY A 173 -6.40 -13.62 -13.37
CA GLY A 173 -5.12 -12.99 -13.67
C GLY A 173 -4.79 -11.75 -12.85
N GLY A 174 -5.69 -11.31 -11.96
CA GLY A 174 -5.43 -10.26 -10.97
C GLY A 174 -4.35 -10.67 -9.97
N LYS A 175 -3.75 -9.70 -9.29
CA LYS A 175 -2.61 -9.91 -8.40
C LYS A 175 -2.91 -9.47 -6.97
N LEU A 176 -2.49 -10.28 -6.00
CA LEU A 176 -2.47 -9.93 -4.59
C LEU A 176 -1.04 -9.55 -4.19
N LEU A 177 -0.88 -8.35 -3.68
CA LEU A 177 0.38 -7.75 -3.25
C LEU A 177 0.49 -7.85 -1.72
N LEU A 178 1.31 -8.79 -1.23
CA LEU A 178 1.54 -8.99 0.19
C LEU A 178 2.84 -8.31 0.59
N PHE A 179 2.75 -7.21 1.34
CA PHE A 179 3.91 -6.52 1.91
C PHE A 179 4.36 -7.21 3.19
N ARG A 180 5.55 -7.80 3.18
CA ARG A 180 6.09 -8.63 4.26
C ARG A 180 7.39 -8.07 4.84
N GLY A 181 7.61 -8.33 6.12
CA GLY A 181 8.92 -8.17 6.75
C GLY A 181 9.78 -9.43 6.57
N SER A 182 10.79 -9.59 7.42
CA SER A 182 11.76 -10.70 7.39
C SER A 182 11.17 -12.06 7.76
N SER A 183 10.02 -12.12 8.44
CA SER A 183 9.43 -13.39 8.86
C SER A 183 8.90 -14.19 7.67
N LYS A 184 9.27 -15.46 7.59
CA LYS A 184 8.65 -16.42 6.67
C LYS A 184 7.24 -16.79 7.14
N SER A 185 6.37 -17.10 6.19
CA SER A 185 5.04 -17.66 6.42
C SER A 185 4.83 -18.82 5.47
N ASP A 186 4.38 -19.95 5.98
CA ASP A 186 4.13 -21.16 5.18
C ASP A 186 3.10 -20.95 4.06
N LEU A 187 2.23 -19.93 4.20
CA LEU A 187 1.24 -19.54 3.18
C LEU A 187 1.86 -18.89 1.93
N GLU A 188 3.15 -18.50 1.98
CA GLU A 188 3.85 -17.95 0.83
C GLU A 188 4.26 -19.05 -0.14
N ASP A 189 4.55 -20.24 0.38
CA ASP A 189 5.03 -21.36 -0.41
C ASP A 189 3.87 -22.21 -0.99
N SER A 190 2.68 -22.16 -0.37
CA SER A 190 1.50 -22.90 -0.82
C SER A 190 0.20 -22.13 -0.55
N PRO A 191 -0.11 -21.10 -1.36
CA PRO A 191 -1.36 -20.35 -1.20
C PRO A 191 -2.56 -21.22 -1.56
N PRO A 192 -3.75 -20.97 -0.93
CA PRO A 192 -4.93 -21.76 -1.22
C PRO A 192 -5.45 -21.46 -2.65
N PRO A 193 -5.93 -22.47 -3.39
CA PRO A 193 -6.60 -22.25 -4.67
C PRO A 193 -7.77 -21.25 -4.53
N PRO A 194 -8.06 -20.42 -5.54
CA PRO A 194 -7.44 -20.33 -6.87
C PRO A 194 -6.18 -19.44 -6.93
N LEU A 195 -5.57 -19.10 -5.78
CA LEU A 195 -4.33 -18.33 -5.76
C LEU A 195 -3.14 -19.24 -6.04
N SER A 196 -2.18 -18.73 -6.79
CA SER A 196 -0.87 -19.35 -7.02
C SER A 196 0.24 -18.34 -6.73
N TRP A 197 1.35 -18.83 -6.21
CA TRP A 197 2.55 -18.01 -6.07
C TRP A 197 3.08 -17.61 -7.45
N MET A 198 3.38 -16.34 -7.61
CA MET A 198 3.93 -15.80 -8.85
C MET A 198 5.39 -15.39 -8.70
N ALA A 199 5.69 -14.58 -7.70
CA ALA A 199 7.04 -14.06 -7.46
C ALA A 199 7.20 -13.52 -6.05
N THR A 200 8.46 -13.40 -5.61
CA THR A 200 8.85 -12.64 -4.41
C THR A 200 9.96 -11.68 -4.78
N TYR A 201 9.77 -10.41 -4.48
CA TYR A 201 10.70 -9.33 -4.80
C TYR A 201 11.23 -8.68 -3.52
N PRO A 202 12.56 -8.47 -3.40
CA PRO A 202 13.09 -7.61 -2.34
C PRO A 202 12.61 -6.19 -2.55
N LEU A 203 12.31 -5.47 -1.46
CA LEU A 203 11.85 -4.09 -1.50
C LEU A 203 12.90 -3.13 -0.95
N VAL A 204 13.10 -3.13 0.37
CA VAL A 204 14.03 -2.23 1.04
C VAL A 204 14.94 -3.03 1.96
N ASP A 205 16.25 -3.04 1.67
CA ASP A 205 17.24 -3.86 2.37
C ASP A 205 17.32 -3.52 3.86
N SER A 206 17.28 -2.23 4.24
CA SER A 206 17.31 -1.79 5.63
C SER A 206 16.14 -2.31 6.48
N LEU A 207 15.05 -2.70 5.84
CA LEU A 207 13.85 -3.27 6.46
C LEU A 207 13.77 -4.80 6.33
N HIS A 208 14.68 -5.41 5.58
CA HIS A 208 14.60 -6.82 5.16
C HIS A 208 13.19 -7.15 4.62
N SER A 209 12.62 -6.21 3.89
CA SER A 209 11.23 -6.31 3.42
C SER A 209 11.14 -6.89 2.01
N LYS A 210 10.04 -7.58 1.77
CA LYS A 210 9.75 -8.22 0.49
C LYS A 210 8.29 -8.02 0.08
N LEU A 211 8.05 -8.04 -1.23
CA LEU A 211 6.74 -8.14 -1.83
C LEU A 211 6.53 -9.56 -2.32
N VAL A 212 5.56 -10.27 -1.74
CA VAL A 212 5.09 -11.54 -2.28
C VAL A 212 3.90 -11.24 -3.17
N VAL A 213 3.96 -11.72 -4.40
CA VAL A 213 2.89 -11.56 -5.39
C VAL A 213 2.25 -12.90 -5.66
N LEU A 214 0.95 -12.98 -5.36
CA LEU A 214 0.11 -14.12 -5.74
C LEU A 214 -0.76 -13.71 -6.92
N SER A 215 -1.02 -14.64 -7.84
CA SER A 215 -1.93 -14.44 -8.97
C SER A 215 -3.18 -15.31 -8.81
N LYS A 216 -4.35 -14.77 -9.18
CA LYS A 216 -5.56 -15.58 -9.29
C LYS A 216 -5.55 -16.33 -10.62
N THR A 217 -5.54 -17.67 -10.55
CA THR A 217 -5.63 -18.52 -11.74
C THR A 217 -6.99 -18.36 -12.41
N ARG A 218 -7.02 -18.50 -13.75
CA ARG A 218 -8.27 -18.69 -14.47
C ARG A 218 -8.78 -20.10 -14.16
N VAL A 219 -9.97 -20.21 -13.63
CA VAL A 219 -10.68 -21.48 -13.50
C VAL A 219 -11.39 -21.73 -14.81
#